data_65d16569d8de0f95daeae7fca9218213
#
_entry.id   65d16569d8de0f95daeae7fca9218213
#
_cell.length_a   1.000
_cell.length_b   1.000
_cell.length_c   1.000
_cell.angle_alpha   90.00
_cell.angle_beta   90.00
_cell.angle_gamma   90.00
#
_symmetry.space_group_name_H-M   'P 1'
#
loop_
_entity.id
_entity.type
_entity.pdbx_description
1 polymer ?
#
loop_
_entity_poly.entity_id
_entity_poly.type
_entity_poly.pdbx_seq_one_letter_code
_entity_poly.pdbx_strand_id
1 'polypeptide(L)'
;ISLIVFDSLSAVGTDDEVDKSMEEQQMGANSRFWNKAFRKFQAAINGNPHREATLIVINSAYQKVGIAYGDPEVIRNGEQLKRSKSLSIKFKALKEISGKTDEGDLIVGRNIAFKCVKNKCGTPGRTANLFYAYENYGGVKAYKTDVVGQIVDLGMHYGLVERKGTW
;
A
#
# COMPACT_ATOMS: atom_id res chain seq x y z
N ILE A 1 -6.09 -8.29 20.55
CA ILE A 1 -5.92 -8.16 19.05
C ILE A 1 -4.43 -8.14 18.77
N SER A 2 -3.95 -9.07 17.98
CA SER A 2 -2.55 -9.12 17.56
C SER A 2 -2.42 -8.56 16.13
N LEU A 3 -1.53 -7.59 15.96
CA LEU A 3 -1.19 -7.04 14.66
C LEU A 3 0.21 -7.50 14.25
N ILE A 4 0.29 -8.14 13.10
CA ILE A 4 1.55 -8.56 12.48
C ILE A 4 1.74 -7.74 11.22
N VAL A 5 2.86 -7.03 11.10
CA VAL A 5 3.21 -6.26 9.90
C VAL A 5 4.41 -6.91 9.25
N PHE A 6 4.27 -7.23 7.97
CA PHE A 6 5.34 -7.80 7.15
C PHE A 6 5.78 -6.79 6.08
N ASP A 7 6.94 -6.19 6.28
CA ASP A 7 7.52 -5.20 5.36
C ASP A 7 8.92 -5.65 4.91
N SER A 8 9.04 -6.13 3.70
CA SER A 8 8.08 -6.39 2.65
C SER A 8 8.29 -7.79 2.07
N LEU A 9 7.32 -8.32 1.33
CA LEU A 9 7.47 -9.63 0.67
C LEU A 9 8.61 -9.66 -0.35
N SER A 10 8.92 -8.52 -0.95
CA SER A 10 9.99 -8.39 -1.95
C SER A 10 11.39 -8.36 -1.35
N ALA A 11 11.50 -8.16 -0.03
CA ALA A 11 12.79 -8.07 0.68
C ALA A 11 13.25 -9.40 1.25
N VAL A 12 12.37 -10.42 1.27
CA VAL A 12 12.71 -11.72 1.82
C VAL A 12 13.12 -12.66 0.71
N GLY A 13 14.39 -13.06 0.75
CA GLY A 13 14.93 -14.18 -0.02
C GLY A 13 14.59 -15.54 0.61
N THR A 14 14.67 -16.59 -0.16
CA THR A 14 14.65 -17.97 0.35
C THR A 14 16.08 -18.42 0.63
N ASP A 15 16.25 -19.42 1.50
CA ASP A 15 17.56 -20.02 1.76
C ASP A 15 18.22 -20.46 0.44
N ASP A 16 17.43 -21.01 -0.49
CA ASP A 16 17.89 -21.36 -1.83
C ASP A 16 18.43 -20.15 -2.64
N GLU A 17 17.94 -18.94 -2.38
CA GLU A 17 18.43 -17.70 -3.04
C GLU A 17 19.70 -17.16 -2.36
N VAL A 18 19.91 -17.48 -1.08
CA VAL A 18 21.10 -17.07 -0.32
C VAL A 18 22.28 -17.99 -0.60
N ASP A 19 22.03 -19.30 -0.73
CA ASP A 19 23.07 -20.34 -0.84
C ASP A 19 23.60 -20.53 -2.27
N LYS A 20 22.88 -20.04 -3.28
CA LYS A 20 23.26 -20.21 -4.68
C LYS A 20 23.96 -18.99 -5.26
N SER A 21 24.78 -19.23 -6.30
CA SER A 21 25.47 -18.15 -7.01
C SER A 21 24.48 -17.22 -7.72
N MET A 22 24.86 -15.94 -7.88
CA MET A 22 24.02 -14.92 -8.53
C MET A 22 23.70 -15.23 -10.00
N GLU A 23 24.40 -16.19 -10.60
CA GLU A 23 24.25 -16.61 -12.02
C GLU A 23 23.16 -17.66 -12.21
N GLU A 24 22.72 -18.35 -11.14
CA GLU A 24 21.69 -19.38 -11.21
C GLU A 24 20.28 -18.79 -11.14
N GLN A 25 19.58 -18.78 -12.27
CA GLN A 25 18.19 -18.32 -12.31
C GLN A 25 17.26 -19.31 -11.61
N GLN A 26 16.66 -18.86 -10.50
CA GLN A 26 15.63 -19.63 -9.77
C GLN A 26 14.23 -19.23 -10.20
N MET A 27 13.71 -19.85 -11.24
CA MET A 27 12.33 -19.61 -11.64
C MET A 27 11.34 -20.28 -10.69
N GLY A 28 10.60 -19.48 -9.91
CA GLY A 28 9.43 -19.91 -9.14
C GLY A 28 9.66 -20.43 -7.72
N ALA A 29 10.89 -20.53 -7.21
CA ALA A 29 11.16 -20.98 -5.83
C ALA A 29 10.50 -20.05 -4.80
N ASN A 30 10.74 -18.77 -4.92
CA ASN A 30 10.17 -17.73 -4.05
C ASN A 30 8.63 -17.74 -4.09
N SER A 31 8.04 -17.91 -5.28
CA SER A 31 6.58 -18.01 -5.41
C SER A 31 6.00 -19.23 -4.72
N ARG A 32 6.68 -20.39 -4.79
CA ARG A 32 6.27 -21.63 -4.09
C ARG A 32 6.37 -21.48 -2.57
N PHE A 33 7.45 -20.88 -2.09
CA PHE A 33 7.64 -20.58 -0.68
C PHE A 33 6.48 -19.73 -0.13
N TRP A 34 6.20 -18.58 -0.77
CA TRP A 34 5.13 -17.69 -0.33
C TRP A 34 3.75 -18.31 -0.43
N ASN A 35 3.49 -19.13 -1.45
CA ASN A 35 2.24 -19.86 -1.55
C ASN A 35 2.04 -20.81 -0.36
N LYS A 36 3.10 -21.47 0.10
CA LYS A 36 3.05 -22.34 1.28
C LYS A 36 2.92 -21.53 2.57
N ALA A 37 3.67 -20.44 2.71
CA ALA A 37 3.64 -19.56 3.86
C ALA A 37 2.25 -18.95 4.08
N PHE A 38 1.63 -18.38 3.04
CA PHE A 38 0.28 -17.80 3.15
C PHE A 38 -0.79 -18.83 3.51
N ARG A 39 -0.69 -20.06 3.03
CA ARG A 39 -1.61 -21.13 3.46
C ARG A 39 -1.46 -21.42 4.94
N LYS A 40 -0.22 -21.47 5.46
CA LYS A 40 0.04 -21.68 6.89
C LYS A 40 -0.45 -20.49 7.73
N PHE A 41 -0.18 -19.24 7.33
CA PHE A 41 -0.70 -18.06 8.02
C PHE A 41 -2.23 -18.06 8.08
N GLN A 42 -2.88 -18.36 6.96
CA GLN A 42 -4.34 -18.42 6.90
C GLN A 42 -4.91 -19.51 7.80
N ALA A 43 -4.28 -20.69 7.82
CA ALA A 43 -4.68 -21.78 8.71
C ALA A 43 -4.50 -21.41 10.18
N ALA A 44 -3.38 -20.76 10.54
CA ALA A 44 -3.11 -20.33 11.91
C ALA A 44 -4.10 -19.23 12.37
N ILE A 45 -4.38 -18.24 11.52
CA ILE A 45 -5.35 -17.18 11.83
C ILE A 45 -6.76 -17.75 11.97
N ASN A 46 -7.18 -18.64 11.05
CA ASN A 46 -8.51 -19.24 11.08
C ASN A 46 -8.67 -20.25 12.21
N GLY A 47 -7.60 -20.93 12.61
CA GLY A 47 -7.57 -21.88 13.71
C GLY A 47 -7.52 -21.22 15.09
N ASN A 48 -7.27 -19.89 15.16
CA ASN A 48 -7.30 -19.17 16.41
C ASN A 48 -8.76 -18.96 16.87
N PRO A 49 -9.17 -19.53 18.03
CA PRO A 49 -10.54 -19.42 18.52
C PRO A 49 -10.98 -17.97 18.78
N HIS A 50 -10.04 -17.09 19.09
CA HIS A 50 -10.32 -15.68 19.37
C HIS A 50 -10.35 -14.82 18.09
N ARG A 51 -9.82 -15.30 16.95
CA ARG A 51 -9.75 -14.58 15.63
C ARG A 51 -9.26 -13.14 15.73
N GLU A 52 -8.35 -12.87 16.64
CA GLU A 52 -7.90 -11.51 16.98
C GLU A 52 -6.62 -11.08 16.27
N ALA A 53 -6.15 -11.86 15.31
CA ALA A 53 -4.93 -11.56 14.59
C ALA A 53 -5.21 -10.89 13.23
N THR A 54 -4.53 -9.78 12.98
CA THR A 54 -4.52 -9.10 11.69
C THR A 54 -3.12 -9.16 11.09
N LEU A 55 -3.02 -9.63 9.85
CA LEU A 55 -1.77 -9.62 9.10
C LEU A 55 -1.81 -8.52 8.03
N ILE A 56 -0.93 -7.54 8.15
CA ILE A 56 -0.65 -6.54 7.13
C ILE A 56 0.60 -6.96 6.35
N VAL A 57 0.47 -7.00 5.03
CA VAL A 57 1.58 -7.37 4.15
C VAL A 57 1.84 -6.24 3.19
N ILE A 58 3.06 -5.70 3.22
CA ILE A 58 3.53 -4.71 2.27
C ILE A 58 4.21 -5.44 1.11
N ASN A 59 3.87 -5.05 -0.11
CA ASN A 59 4.44 -5.64 -1.31
C ASN A 59 4.60 -4.59 -2.40
N SER A 60 5.60 -4.77 -3.25
CA SER A 60 5.83 -3.91 -4.41
C SER A 60 5.20 -4.51 -5.67
N ALA A 61 4.68 -3.62 -6.51
CA ALA A 61 4.25 -3.95 -7.86
C ALA A 61 5.35 -3.54 -8.85
N TYR A 62 5.48 -4.28 -9.94
CA TYR A 62 6.36 -3.95 -11.05
C TYR A 62 5.60 -4.02 -12.37
N GLN A 63 6.09 -3.30 -13.36
CA GLN A 63 5.53 -3.35 -14.70
C GLN A 63 6.23 -4.44 -15.52
N LYS A 64 5.44 -5.32 -16.09
CA LYS A 64 5.95 -6.33 -17.02
C LYS A 64 6.14 -5.69 -18.40
N VAL A 65 7.37 -5.71 -18.89
CA VAL A 65 7.71 -5.17 -20.20
C VAL A 65 7.17 -6.09 -21.30
N GLY A 66 6.65 -5.51 -22.39
CA GLY A 66 6.20 -6.27 -23.57
C GLY A 66 4.73 -6.72 -23.54
N ILE A 67 3.92 -6.25 -22.60
CA ILE A 67 2.47 -6.46 -22.63
C ILE A 67 1.82 -5.39 -23.50
N ALA A 68 1.34 -5.78 -24.69
CA ALA A 68 0.61 -4.89 -25.59
C ALA A 68 -0.86 -4.71 -25.21
N TYR A 69 -1.42 -5.57 -24.36
CA TYR A 69 -2.84 -5.54 -23.98
C TYR A 69 -3.04 -5.93 -22.51
N GLY A 70 -3.89 -5.19 -21.78
CA GLY A 70 -4.19 -5.43 -20.38
C GLY A 70 -3.37 -4.58 -19.41
N ASP A 71 -3.53 -4.83 -18.10
CA ASP A 71 -2.78 -4.13 -17.05
C ASP A 71 -1.35 -4.72 -16.96
N PRO A 72 -0.30 -3.94 -17.29
CA PRO A 72 1.07 -4.41 -17.23
C PRO A 72 1.57 -4.58 -15.79
N GLU A 73 0.80 -4.13 -14.80
CA GLU A 73 1.21 -4.17 -13.40
C GLU A 73 1.07 -5.57 -12.80
N VAL A 74 2.17 -6.11 -12.35
CA VAL A 74 2.25 -7.42 -11.70
C VAL A 74 2.71 -7.27 -10.26
N ILE A 75 2.02 -7.94 -9.36
CA ILE A 75 2.37 -8.03 -7.94
C ILE A 75 3.29 -9.24 -7.76
N ARG A 76 4.47 -9.05 -7.18
CA ARG A 76 5.37 -10.16 -6.86
C ARG A 76 4.69 -11.16 -5.92
N ASN A 77 4.97 -12.44 -6.14
CA ASN A 77 4.45 -13.55 -5.30
C ASN A 77 2.92 -13.58 -5.17
N GLY A 78 2.20 -13.17 -6.25
CA GLY A 78 0.86 -12.63 -6.18
C GLY A 78 -0.31 -13.60 -6.14
N GLU A 79 -0.21 -14.83 -6.67
CA GLU A 79 -1.43 -15.64 -6.87
C GLU A 79 -2.08 -16.09 -5.56
N GLN A 80 -1.32 -16.67 -4.63
CA GLN A 80 -1.87 -17.06 -3.33
C GLN A 80 -2.24 -15.84 -2.48
N LEU A 81 -1.41 -14.79 -2.54
CA LEU A 81 -1.71 -13.52 -1.87
C LEU A 81 -3.01 -12.90 -2.39
N LYS A 82 -3.26 -12.92 -3.71
CA LYS A 82 -4.52 -12.45 -4.30
C LYS A 82 -5.74 -13.18 -3.73
N ARG A 83 -5.62 -14.49 -3.50
CA ARG A 83 -6.72 -15.33 -2.98
C ARG A 83 -6.92 -15.12 -1.48
N SER A 84 -5.85 -15.08 -0.70
CA SER A 84 -5.87 -15.03 0.77
C SER A 84 -6.32 -13.69 1.32
N LYS A 85 -5.90 -12.57 0.72
CA LYS A 85 -6.17 -11.22 1.23
C LYS A 85 -7.66 -10.87 1.25
N SER A 86 -8.12 -10.28 2.34
CA SER A 86 -9.47 -9.72 2.49
C SER A 86 -9.56 -8.30 1.97
N LEU A 87 -8.53 -7.49 2.20
CA LEU A 87 -8.41 -6.11 1.74
C LEU A 87 -7.12 -5.94 0.95
N SER A 88 -7.17 -5.13 -0.09
CA SER A 88 -5.97 -4.72 -0.83
C SER A 88 -6.08 -3.25 -1.21
N ILE A 89 -5.11 -2.48 -0.76
CA ILE A 89 -5.00 -1.06 -1.05
C ILE A 89 -3.74 -0.85 -1.88
N LYS A 90 -3.89 -0.18 -3.01
CA LYS A 90 -2.79 0.25 -3.86
C LYS A 90 -2.49 1.71 -3.56
N PHE A 91 -1.21 2.01 -3.37
CA PHE A 91 -0.69 3.35 -3.18
C PHE A 91 0.00 3.81 -4.45
N LYS A 92 -0.25 5.04 -4.86
CA LYS A 92 0.43 5.68 -5.97
C LYS A 92 0.92 7.06 -5.55
N ALA A 93 2.22 7.28 -5.64
CA ALA A 93 2.79 8.61 -5.49
C ALA A 93 2.32 9.48 -6.66
N LEU A 94 1.78 10.65 -6.34
CA LEU A 94 1.36 11.67 -7.29
C LEU A 94 2.41 12.79 -7.35
N LYS A 95 1.97 13.97 -7.81
CA LYS A 95 2.83 15.16 -7.95
C LYS A 95 3.40 15.57 -6.59
N GLU A 96 4.66 15.94 -6.60
CA GLU A 96 5.33 16.64 -5.51
C GLU A 96 4.81 18.06 -5.40
N ILE A 97 4.74 18.57 -4.19
CA ILE A 97 4.29 19.91 -3.87
C ILE A 97 5.51 20.68 -3.42
N SER A 98 5.83 21.77 -4.15
CA SER A 98 6.84 22.73 -3.75
C SER A 98 6.18 23.84 -2.95
N GLY A 99 6.85 24.29 -1.93
CA GLY A 99 6.43 25.39 -1.09
C GLY A 99 7.60 26.27 -0.70
N LYS A 100 7.31 27.50 -0.28
CA LYS A 100 8.30 28.39 0.31
C LYS A 100 8.49 28.02 1.77
N THR A 101 9.71 27.81 2.17
CA THR A 101 10.14 27.64 3.55
C THR A 101 11.14 28.73 3.91
N ASP A 102 11.54 28.81 5.17
CA ASP A 102 12.58 29.75 5.61
C ASP A 102 13.93 29.49 4.92
N GLU A 103 14.13 28.29 4.39
CA GLU A 103 15.35 27.89 3.65
C GLU A 103 15.24 28.07 2.13
N GLY A 104 14.09 28.53 1.61
CA GLY A 104 13.83 28.77 0.19
C GLY A 104 12.73 27.86 -0.39
N ASP A 105 12.74 27.70 -1.71
CA ASP A 105 11.78 26.83 -2.41
C ASP A 105 12.23 25.37 -2.28
N LEU A 106 11.47 24.58 -1.52
CA LEU A 106 11.70 23.16 -1.27
C LEU A 106 10.49 22.31 -1.66
N ILE A 107 10.73 21.02 -1.89
CA ILE A 107 9.65 20.03 -1.99
C ILE A 107 9.15 19.75 -0.57
N VAL A 108 8.01 20.34 -0.23
CA VAL A 108 7.43 20.29 1.12
C VAL A 108 6.58 19.06 1.37
N GLY A 109 6.23 18.32 0.34
CA GLY A 109 5.46 17.10 0.48
C GLY A 109 4.99 16.53 -0.85
N ARG A 110 4.10 15.55 -0.76
CA ARG A 110 3.58 14.82 -1.92
C ARG A 110 2.14 14.41 -1.69
N ASN A 111 1.36 14.47 -2.75
CA ASN A 111 0.06 13.83 -2.77
C ASN A 111 0.23 12.33 -3.06
N ILE A 112 -0.51 11.51 -2.31
CA ILE A 112 -0.55 10.06 -2.45
C ILE A 112 -1.99 9.64 -2.74
N ALA A 113 -2.19 8.93 -3.83
CA ALA A 113 -3.47 8.33 -4.15
C ALA A 113 -3.56 6.91 -3.58
N PHE A 114 -4.72 6.58 -3.07
CA PHE A 114 -5.08 5.24 -2.62
C PHE A 114 -6.18 4.70 -3.51
N LYS A 115 -6.10 3.43 -3.83
CA LYS A 115 -7.20 2.70 -4.46
C LYS A 115 -7.42 1.38 -3.75
N CYS A 116 -8.62 1.17 -3.27
CA CYS A 116 -9.05 -0.12 -2.74
C CYS A 116 -9.34 -1.06 -3.91
N VAL A 117 -8.38 -1.93 -4.25
CA VAL A 117 -8.50 -2.86 -5.40
C VAL A 117 -9.26 -4.13 -5.06
N LYS A 118 -9.30 -4.51 -3.79
CA LYS A 118 -10.08 -5.66 -3.31
C LYS A 118 -10.62 -5.36 -1.93
N ASN A 119 -11.87 -5.69 -1.71
CA ASN A 119 -12.51 -5.57 -0.41
C ASN A 119 -13.56 -6.68 -0.27
N LYS A 120 -13.33 -7.61 0.66
CA LYS A 120 -14.30 -8.67 0.99
C LYS A 120 -15.34 -8.23 2.02
N CYS A 121 -15.11 -7.08 2.69
CA CYS A 121 -15.97 -6.55 3.74
C CYS A 121 -16.84 -5.37 3.27
N GLY A 122 -16.70 -4.95 2.01
CA GLY A 122 -17.43 -3.81 1.47
C GLY A 122 -17.15 -3.57 0.00
N THR A 123 -17.53 -2.40 -0.53
CA THR A 123 -17.40 -2.07 -1.95
C THR A 123 -15.93 -1.85 -2.34
N PRO A 124 -15.38 -2.59 -3.30
CA PRO A 124 -14.08 -2.30 -3.88
C PRO A 124 -14.13 -1.08 -4.83
N GLY A 125 -12.96 -0.65 -5.30
CA GLY A 125 -12.84 0.42 -6.30
C GLY A 125 -12.81 1.83 -5.73
N ARG A 126 -13.08 2.02 -4.44
CA ARG A 126 -12.99 3.34 -3.79
C ARG A 126 -11.58 3.89 -3.86
N THR A 127 -11.48 5.19 -4.09
CA THR A 127 -10.22 5.94 -4.15
C THR A 127 -10.24 7.08 -3.15
N ALA A 128 -9.08 7.44 -2.65
CA ALA A 128 -8.86 8.64 -1.84
C ALA A 128 -7.47 9.21 -2.15
N ASN A 129 -7.29 10.49 -1.86
CA ASN A 129 -5.99 11.13 -1.92
C ASN A 129 -5.67 11.70 -0.55
N LEU A 130 -4.39 11.76 -0.22
CA LEU A 130 -3.92 12.49 0.95
C LEU A 130 -2.64 13.24 0.63
N PHE A 131 -2.42 14.33 1.33
CA PHE A 131 -1.15 15.02 1.36
C PHE A 131 -0.28 14.46 2.48
N TYR A 132 0.95 14.12 2.14
CA TYR A 132 1.99 13.72 3.09
C TYR A 132 3.10 14.77 3.09
N ALA A 133 3.32 15.37 4.24
CA ALA A 133 4.30 16.43 4.42
C ALA A 133 5.69 15.85 4.69
N TYR A 134 6.71 16.37 3.99
CA TYR A 134 8.12 16.11 4.27
C TYR A 134 8.66 17.14 5.25
N GLU A 135 8.16 18.38 5.14
CA GLU A 135 8.48 19.50 5.99
C GLU A 135 7.22 20.09 6.63
N ASN A 136 7.37 20.99 7.61
CA ASN A 136 6.24 21.71 8.17
C ASN A 136 5.64 22.63 7.10
N TYR A 137 4.42 22.35 6.67
CA TYR A 137 3.78 23.08 5.60
C TYR A 137 2.26 23.12 5.73
N GLY A 138 1.66 24.31 5.51
CA GLY A 138 0.21 24.46 5.51
C GLY A 138 -0.50 24.01 6.81
N GLY A 139 0.15 24.13 7.96
CA GLY A 139 -0.36 23.66 9.24
C GLY A 139 -0.15 22.14 9.49
N VAL A 140 0.40 21.41 8.53
CA VAL A 140 0.75 19.99 8.67
C VAL A 140 2.19 19.88 9.12
N LYS A 141 2.45 19.11 10.18
CA LYS A 141 3.80 18.85 10.66
C LYS A 141 4.54 17.89 9.73
N ALA A 142 5.87 18.03 9.66
CA ALA A 142 6.74 17.13 8.93
C ALA A 142 6.46 15.66 9.28
N TYR A 143 6.51 14.79 8.27
CA TYR A 143 6.24 13.35 8.34
C TYR A 143 4.82 12.99 8.82
N LYS A 144 3.87 13.90 8.62
CA LYS A 144 2.44 13.69 8.92
C LYS A 144 1.58 13.87 7.67
N THR A 145 0.37 13.37 7.76
CA THR A 145 -0.67 13.56 6.76
C THR A 145 -1.59 14.70 7.16
N ASP A 146 -2.22 15.34 6.18
CA ASP A 146 -3.23 16.37 6.41
C ASP A 146 -4.56 15.73 6.87
N VAL A 147 -4.68 15.47 8.17
CA VAL A 147 -5.89 14.89 8.77
C VAL A 147 -7.05 15.87 8.73
N VAL A 148 -6.78 17.17 8.92
CA VAL A 148 -7.82 18.20 8.93
C VAL A 148 -8.45 18.35 7.55
N GLY A 149 -7.64 18.44 6.50
CA GLY A 149 -8.12 18.48 5.12
C GLY A 149 -8.96 17.25 4.78
N GLN A 150 -8.52 16.05 5.21
CA GLN A 150 -9.27 14.80 4.99
C GLN A 150 -10.64 14.81 5.70
N ILE A 151 -10.74 15.34 6.92
CA ILE A 151 -12.01 15.46 7.63
C ILE A 151 -12.94 16.44 6.92
N VAL A 152 -12.42 17.56 6.44
CA VAL A 152 -13.19 18.54 5.66
C VAL A 152 -13.71 17.93 4.37
N ASP A 153 -12.84 17.26 3.60
CA ASP A 153 -13.23 16.56 2.35
C ASP A 153 -14.32 15.52 2.59
N LEU A 154 -14.19 14.75 3.67
CA LEU A 154 -15.19 13.76 4.07
C LEU A 154 -16.51 14.44 4.46
N GLY A 155 -16.44 15.54 5.22
CA GLY A 155 -17.59 16.35 5.59
C GLY A 155 -18.33 16.90 4.36
N MET A 156 -17.58 17.40 3.37
CA MET A 156 -18.16 17.84 2.08
C MET A 156 -18.81 16.67 1.32
N HIS A 157 -18.15 15.51 1.29
CA HIS A 157 -18.69 14.32 0.62
C HIS A 157 -20.04 13.88 1.20
N TYR A 158 -20.21 13.99 2.52
CA TYR A 158 -21.47 13.66 3.19
C TYR A 158 -22.45 14.83 3.33
N GLY A 159 -22.14 15.99 2.74
CA GLY A 159 -23.01 17.17 2.82
C GLY A 159 -23.08 17.81 4.23
N LEU A 160 -22.14 17.48 5.10
CA LEU A 160 -22.04 18.07 6.45
C LEU A 160 -21.32 19.41 6.44
N VAL A 161 -20.53 19.68 5.42
CA VAL A 161 -19.75 20.90 5.21
C VAL A 161 -20.02 21.39 3.80
N GLU A 162 -20.29 22.67 3.63
CA GLU A 162 -20.42 23.31 2.33
C GLU A 162 -19.27 24.28 2.09
N ARG A 163 -18.69 24.22 0.88
CA ARG A 163 -17.70 25.21 0.46
C ARG A 163 -18.41 26.45 -0.09
N LYS A 164 -18.29 27.60 0.59
CA LYS A 164 -18.81 28.86 0.12
C LYS A 164 -17.64 29.73 -0.39
N GLY A 165 -17.68 30.04 -1.69
CA GLY A 165 -16.70 30.92 -2.33
C GLY A 165 -15.43 30.21 -2.87
N THR A 166 -14.63 30.96 -3.59
CA THR A 166 -13.27 30.61 -4.04
C THR A 166 -12.26 31.27 -3.11
N TRP A 167 -11.35 30.48 -2.56
CA TRP A 167 -10.20 30.97 -1.80
C TRP A 167 -8.98 31.05 -2.70
#